data_d3229b76d3f1ff0a41f3961b2808bbfb
#
_entry.id   d3229b76d3f1ff0a41f3961b2808bbfb
#
_cell.length_a   1.000
_cell.length_b   1.000
_cell.length_c   1.000
_cell.angle_alpha   90.00
_cell.angle_beta   90.00
_cell.angle_gamma   90.00
#
_symmetry.space_group_name_H-M   'P 1'
#
loop_
_entity.id
_entity.type
_entity.pdbx_description
1 polymer ?
#
loop_
_entity_poly.entity_id
_entity_poly.type
_entity_poly.pdbx_seq_one_letter_code
_entity_poly.pdbx_strand_id
1 'polypeptide(L)'
;MRARILNASAGSGKTYQLAYKYVRDVVEQPGIYRHILAVTFTNKATEEMKSRILKEIHLLASGQPSSYLDNLCRELSLDAATVRRRAREVRSKILHDYSRFTVLTIDTFFQRILRAFIKELGIDLNYNVEIETASVLTKSADTLIEQITTDRDLQRWLTDFVQERIDEGKKWDIRDGILTLGGELFKEKNKDALSAARPREELARIVGEATCLLYTSD
;
A
#
# COMPACT_ATOMS: atom_id res chain seq x y z
N MET A 1 3.37 22.72 9.53
CA MET A 1 3.84 21.81 8.49
C MET A 1 3.66 22.50 7.13
N ARG A 2 4.69 22.61 6.28
CA ARG A 2 4.55 23.24 4.96
C ARG A 2 4.56 22.15 3.89
N ALA A 3 3.45 21.98 3.16
CA ALA A 3 3.40 21.12 1.98
C ALA A 3 3.94 21.89 0.76
N ARG A 4 4.76 21.23 -0.05
CA ARG A 4 5.23 21.73 -1.35
C ARG A 4 4.87 20.75 -2.44
N ILE A 5 4.04 21.17 -3.37
CA ILE A 5 3.62 20.36 -4.52
C ILE A 5 4.47 20.77 -5.72
N LEU A 6 5.11 19.78 -6.36
CA LEU A 6 5.85 19.95 -7.60
C LEU A 6 5.03 19.36 -8.77
N ASN A 7 4.48 20.22 -9.58
CA ASN A 7 3.78 19.81 -10.80
C ASN A 7 4.81 19.47 -11.89
N ALA A 8 4.78 18.23 -12.36
CA ALA A 8 5.77 17.77 -13.31
C ALA A 8 5.21 16.65 -14.20
N SER A 9 5.31 16.82 -15.53
CA SER A 9 4.96 15.79 -16.52
C SER A 9 5.97 14.63 -16.56
N ALA A 10 5.65 13.56 -17.28
CA ALA A 10 6.61 12.48 -17.52
C ALA A 10 7.85 13.02 -18.22
N GLY A 11 9.05 12.61 -17.77
CA GLY A 11 10.32 13.09 -18.34
C GLY A 11 10.81 14.46 -17.85
N SER A 12 10.05 15.19 -17.04
CA SER A 12 10.36 16.56 -16.57
C SER A 12 11.43 16.66 -15.49
N GLY A 13 12.19 15.59 -15.21
CA GLY A 13 13.27 15.63 -14.21
C GLY A 13 12.80 15.54 -12.75
N LYS A 14 11.58 15.03 -12.46
CA LYS A 14 11.06 14.85 -11.09
C LYS A 14 12.05 14.15 -10.16
N THR A 15 12.61 13.03 -10.61
CA THR A 15 13.59 12.25 -9.83
C THR A 15 14.86 13.05 -9.58
N TYR A 16 15.28 13.86 -10.58
CA TYR A 16 16.42 14.76 -10.43
C TYR A 16 16.17 15.80 -9.34
N GLN A 17 15.01 16.45 -9.37
CA GLN A 17 14.66 17.50 -8.41
C GLN A 17 14.49 16.94 -6.99
N LEU A 18 13.89 15.75 -6.86
CA LEU A 18 13.75 15.09 -5.54
C LEU A 18 15.12 14.69 -4.98
N ALA A 19 15.97 14.10 -5.80
CA ALA A 19 17.33 13.76 -5.39
C ALA A 19 18.17 15.02 -5.05
N TYR A 20 18.04 16.08 -5.84
CA TYR A 20 18.67 17.37 -5.53
C TYR A 20 18.21 17.91 -4.18
N LYS A 21 16.90 17.93 -3.94
CA LYS A 21 16.35 18.40 -2.66
C LYS A 21 16.86 17.57 -1.48
N TYR A 22 16.91 16.25 -1.63
CA TYR A 22 17.49 15.37 -0.62
C TYR A 22 18.95 15.74 -0.33
N VAL A 23 19.78 15.86 -1.37
CA VAL A 23 21.20 16.21 -1.25
C VAL A 23 21.36 17.59 -0.63
N ARG A 24 20.55 18.58 -1.02
CA ARG A 24 20.53 19.90 -0.43
C ARG A 24 20.30 19.87 1.08
N ASP A 25 19.25 19.17 1.50
CA ASP A 25 18.85 19.12 2.90
C ASP A 25 19.92 18.43 3.78
N VAL A 26 20.53 17.35 3.28
CA VAL A 26 21.62 16.68 4.02
C VAL A 26 22.96 17.45 3.98
N VAL A 27 23.22 18.25 2.97
CA VAL A 27 24.38 19.15 2.95
C VAL A 27 24.15 20.33 3.87
N GLU A 28 22.94 20.86 3.95
CA GLU A 28 22.57 21.90 4.90
C GLU A 28 22.76 21.42 6.35
N GLN A 29 22.25 20.23 6.66
CA GLN A 29 22.35 19.61 7.99
C GLN A 29 22.73 18.11 7.87
N PRO A 30 24.01 17.73 8.00
CA PRO A 30 24.49 16.37 7.76
C PRO A 30 23.85 15.25 8.57
N GLY A 31 23.23 15.55 9.71
CA GLY A 31 22.53 14.54 10.53
C GLY A 31 21.08 14.26 10.13
N ILE A 32 20.48 15.13 9.30
CA ILE A 32 19.04 15.08 9.00
C ILE A 32 18.61 13.87 8.17
N TYR A 33 19.53 13.19 7.47
CA TYR A 33 19.23 12.00 6.66
C TYR A 33 18.48 10.92 7.43
N ARG A 34 18.65 10.84 8.75
CA ARG A 34 17.96 9.92 9.65
C ARG A 34 16.48 10.22 9.81
N HIS A 35 16.08 11.45 9.50
CA HIS A 35 14.72 11.96 9.64
C HIS A 35 14.05 12.25 8.30
N ILE A 36 14.73 11.94 7.18
CA ILE A 36 14.16 12.07 5.85
C ILE A 36 13.63 10.71 5.40
N LEU A 37 12.37 10.68 5.02
CA LEU A 37 11.74 9.57 4.35
C LEU A 37 11.48 9.96 2.88
N ALA A 38 12.05 9.22 1.96
CA ALA A 38 11.74 9.33 0.54
C ALA A 38 10.99 8.07 0.08
N VAL A 39 9.84 8.25 -0.56
CA VAL A 39 9.01 7.14 -1.04
C VAL A 39 8.78 7.21 -2.54
N THR A 40 8.74 6.03 -3.17
CA THR A 40 8.48 5.85 -4.60
C THR A 40 7.43 4.76 -4.80
N PHE A 41 6.94 4.61 -6.04
CA PHE A 41 5.95 3.56 -6.36
C PHE A 41 6.60 2.21 -6.68
N THR A 42 7.80 2.20 -7.27
CA THR A 42 8.42 0.96 -7.75
C THR A 42 9.81 0.75 -7.16
N ASN A 43 10.21 -0.50 -7.05
CA ASN A 43 11.57 -0.86 -6.61
C ASN A 43 12.63 -0.26 -7.54
N LYS A 44 12.38 -0.27 -8.86
CA LYS A 44 13.29 0.33 -9.84
C LYS A 44 13.49 1.83 -9.57
N ALA A 45 12.41 2.58 -9.34
CA ALA A 45 12.50 4.00 -9.02
C ALA A 45 13.20 4.26 -7.69
N THR A 46 13.02 3.37 -6.70
CA THR A 46 13.74 3.43 -5.42
C THR A 46 15.25 3.27 -5.62
N GLU A 47 15.68 2.28 -6.39
CA GLU A 47 17.10 2.04 -6.66
C GLU A 47 17.74 3.16 -7.48
N GLU A 48 17.04 3.67 -8.49
CA GLU A 48 17.49 4.83 -9.26
C GLU A 48 17.66 6.08 -8.38
N MET A 49 16.72 6.32 -7.46
CA MET A 49 16.79 7.45 -6.54
C MET A 49 17.94 7.32 -5.54
N LYS A 50 18.11 6.13 -4.92
CA LYS A 50 19.24 5.83 -4.03
C LYS A 50 20.58 6.03 -4.73
N SER A 51 20.72 5.41 -5.91
CA SER A 51 21.93 5.49 -6.72
C SER A 51 22.28 6.93 -7.06
N ARG A 52 21.30 7.72 -7.49
CA ARG A 52 21.49 9.13 -7.83
C ARG A 52 21.92 9.97 -6.63
N ILE A 53 21.25 9.83 -5.48
CA ILE A 53 21.59 10.56 -4.25
C ILE A 53 23.02 10.22 -3.82
N LEU A 54 23.35 8.93 -3.75
CA LEU A 54 24.68 8.48 -3.30
C LEU A 54 25.79 8.90 -4.27
N LYS A 55 25.52 8.82 -5.59
CA LYS A 55 26.44 9.28 -6.63
C LYS A 55 26.76 10.77 -6.48
N GLU A 56 25.76 11.62 -6.35
CA GLU A 56 25.96 13.07 -6.21
C GLU A 56 26.69 13.43 -4.91
N ILE A 57 26.34 12.81 -3.79
CA ILE A 57 27.08 12.96 -2.54
C ILE A 57 28.55 12.53 -2.70
N HIS A 58 28.80 11.44 -3.44
CA HIS A 58 30.16 10.97 -3.70
C HIS A 58 30.96 11.95 -4.57
N LEU A 59 30.38 12.46 -5.65
CA LEU A 59 31.01 13.46 -6.52
C LEU A 59 31.39 14.71 -5.76
N LEU A 60 30.45 15.26 -4.96
CA LEU A 60 30.69 16.42 -4.12
C LEU A 60 31.80 16.15 -3.08
N ALA A 61 31.74 15.00 -2.41
CA ALA A 61 32.70 14.62 -1.37
C ALA A 61 34.12 14.40 -1.92
N SER A 62 34.23 13.88 -3.14
CA SER A 62 35.50 13.61 -3.84
C SER A 62 36.06 14.84 -4.57
N GLY A 63 35.33 15.94 -4.61
CA GLY A 63 35.74 17.14 -5.34
C GLY A 63 35.58 17.04 -6.86
N GLN A 64 34.92 15.98 -7.35
CA GLN A 64 34.62 15.79 -8.76
C GLN A 64 33.50 16.74 -9.23
N PRO A 65 33.40 17.00 -10.56
CA PRO A 65 32.31 17.80 -11.09
C PRO A 65 30.93 17.19 -10.73
N SER A 66 30.06 17.99 -10.15
CA SER A 66 28.68 17.62 -9.81
C SER A 66 27.74 18.68 -10.36
N SER A 67 26.64 18.26 -10.96
CA SER A 67 25.59 19.13 -11.46
C SER A 67 24.86 19.91 -10.35
N TYR A 68 25.08 19.53 -9.09
CA TYR A 68 24.42 20.13 -7.93
C TYR A 68 25.25 21.23 -7.25
N LEU A 69 26.59 21.29 -7.46
CA LEU A 69 27.49 22.13 -6.69
C LEU A 69 27.11 23.62 -6.73
N ASP A 70 26.96 24.19 -7.94
CA ASP A 70 26.69 25.62 -8.09
C ASP A 70 25.34 26.03 -7.50
N ASN A 71 24.32 25.18 -7.67
CA ASN A 71 23.01 25.43 -7.09
C ASN A 71 23.03 25.33 -5.55
N LEU A 72 23.78 24.36 -4.99
CA LEU A 72 23.93 24.21 -3.55
C LEU A 72 24.67 25.43 -2.95
N CYS A 73 25.75 25.89 -3.58
CA CYS A 73 26.47 27.08 -3.13
C CYS A 73 25.56 28.30 -3.10
N ARG A 74 24.73 28.48 -4.14
CA ARG A 74 23.82 29.62 -4.25
C ARG A 74 22.67 29.54 -3.26
N GLU A 75 21.99 28.39 -3.18
CA GLU A 75 20.80 28.23 -2.32
C GLU A 75 21.14 28.23 -0.82
N LEU A 76 22.28 27.65 -0.45
CA LEU A 76 22.70 27.55 0.95
C LEU A 76 23.61 28.72 1.39
N SER A 77 23.98 29.61 0.46
CA SER A 77 24.95 30.68 0.69
C SER A 77 26.27 30.14 1.28
N LEU A 78 26.77 29.02 0.72
CA LEU A 78 27.98 28.35 1.16
C LEU A 78 29.04 28.37 0.06
N ASP A 79 30.30 28.42 0.46
CA ASP A 79 31.43 28.23 -0.48
C ASP A 79 31.57 26.73 -0.86
N ALA A 80 32.17 26.46 -2.04
CA ALA A 80 32.36 25.13 -2.55
C ALA A 80 33.16 24.21 -1.60
N ALA A 81 34.14 24.77 -0.86
CA ALA A 81 34.93 24.01 0.10
C ALA A 81 34.07 23.49 1.27
N THR A 82 33.19 24.33 1.77
CA THR A 82 32.22 23.95 2.83
C THR A 82 31.21 22.91 2.36
N VAL A 83 30.63 23.08 1.15
CA VAL A 83 29.74 22.08 0.55
C VAL A 83 30.44 20.71 0.45
N ARG A 84 31.66 20.67 -0.07
CA ARG A 84 32.46 19.45 -0.19
C ARG A 84 32.80 18.83 1.15
N ARG A 85 33.15 19.64 2.16
CA ARG A 85 33.42 19.17 3.51
C ARG A 85 32.18 18.51 4.14
N ARG A 86 31.01 19.16 4.04
CA ARG A 86 29.74 18.62 4.51
C ARG A 86 29.33 17.37 3.75
N ALA A 87 29.53 17.31 2.44
CA ALA A 87 29.26 16.11 1.64
C ALA A 87 30.13 14.92 2.08
N ARG A 88 31.42 15.14 2.45
CA ARG A 88 32.26 14.09 3.04
C ARG A 88 31.70 13.58 4.36
N GLU A 89 31.23 14.48 5.22
CA GLU A 89 30.61 14.13 6.49
C GLU A 89 29.33 13.30 6.27
N VAL A 90 28.43 13.74 5.37
CA VAL A 90 27.20 13.02 5.01
C VAL A 90 27.52 11.64 4.48
N ARG A 91 28.48 11.53 3.55
CA ARG A 91 28.90 10.24 2.99
C ARG A 91 29.37 9.28 4.08
N SER A 92 30.23 9.74 4.98
CA SER A 92 30.72 8.95 6.10
C SER A 92 29.58 8.48 7.01
N LYS A 93 28.68 9.40 7.38
CA LYS A 93 27.53 9.08 8.24
C LYS A 93 26.59 8.06 7.61
N ILE A 94 26.25 8.23 6.32
CA ILE A 94 25.37 7.27 5.62
C ILE A 94 26.04 5.90 5.51
N LEU A 95 27.34 5.82 5.20
CA LEU A 95 28.03 4.54 5.09
C LEU A 95 28.12 3.80 6.42
N HIS A 96 28.25 4.51 7.54
CA HIS A 96 28.33 3.91 8.88
C HIS A 96 26.94 3.52 9.42
N ASP A 97 25.87 4.17 8.97
CA ASP A 97 24.51 3.93 9.45
C ASP A 97 23.51 3.91 8.27
N TYR A 98 23.79 3.01 7.33
CA TYR A 98 23.02 2.87 6.08
C TYR A 98 21.54 2.52 6.32
N SER A 99 21.24 1.83 7.40
CA SER A 99 19.86 1.46 7.77
C SER A 99 18.93 2.67 7.99
N ARG A 100 19.52 3.81 8.35
CA ARG A 100 18.80 5.08 8.53
C ARG A 100 18.66 5.91 7.25
N PHE A 101 19.31 5.50 6.16
CA PHE A 101 19.13 6.10 4.83
C PHE A 101 17.85 5.55 4.20
N THR A 102 16.71 6.19 4.50
CA THR A 102 15.38 5.67 4.23
C THR A 102 14.83 6.16 2.89
N VAL A 103 15.08 5.39 1.84
CA VAL A 103 14.46 5.53 0.51
C VAL A 103 13.79 4.18 0.19
N LEU A 104 12.47 4.14 0.09
CA LEU A 104 11.71 2.89 -0.09
C LEU A 104 10.46 3.09 -0.95
N THR A 105 9.81 1.96 -1.27
CA THR A 105 8.49 2.02 -1.89
C THR A 105 7.41 2.36 -0.85
N ILE A 106 6.27 2.88 -1.32
CA ILE A 106 5.09 3.14 -0.48
C ILE A 106 4.67 1.86 0.25
N ASP A 107 4.63 0.72 -0.44
CA ASP A 107 4.25 -0.56 0.16
C ASP A 107 5.21 -0.98 1.28
N THR A 108 6.52 -0.86 1.05
CA THR A 108 7.53 -1.15 2.08
C THR A 108 7.38 -0.23 3.30
N PHE A 109 7.02 1.03 3.09
CA PHE A 109 6.76 1.98 4.18
C PHE A 109 5.56 1.53 5.02
N PHE A 110 4.43 1.21 4.39
CA PHE A 110 3.24 0.73 5.11
C PHE A 110 3.48 -0.61 5.80
N GLN A 111 4.22 -1.53 5.19
CA GLN A 111 4.62 -2.78 5.84
C GLN A 111 5.46 -2.54 7.10
N ARG A 112 6.36 -1.54 7.10
CA ARG A 112 7.12 -1.18 8.31
C ARG A 112 6.22 -0.61 9.40
N ILE A 113 5.23 0.21 9.05
CA ILE A 113 4.24 0.72 10.00
C ILE A 113 3.42 -0.44 10.59
N LEU A 114 2.88 -1.31 9.74
CA LEU A 114 2.11 -2.48 10.19
C LEU A 114 2.93 -3.35 11.16
N ARG A 115 4.18 -3.63 10.83
CA ARG A 115 5.07 -4.40 11.73
C ARG A 115 5.35 -3.72 13.06
N ALA A 116 5.38 -2.38 13.09
CA ALA A 116 5.57 -1.65 14.34
C ALA A 116 4.35 -1.72 15.26
N PHE A 117 3.14 -1.83 14.67
CA PHE A 117 1.87 -1.88 15.39
C PHE A 117 1.22 -3.26 15.45
N ILE A 118 1.96 -4.31 15.08
CA ILE A 118 1.41 -5.67 14.94
C ILE A 118 0.75 -6.19 16.22
N LYS A 119 1.32 -5.87 17.38
CA LYS A 119 0.79 -6.28 18.69
C LYS A 119 -0.50 -5.56 19.01
N GLU A 120 -0.56 -4.27 18.73
CA GLU A 120 -1.75 -3.44 18.97
C GLU A 120 -2.89 -3.81 18.03
N LEU A 121 -2.57 -4.27 16.82
CA LEU A 121 -3.56 -4.70 15.83
C LEU A 121 -4.03 -6.15 16.03
N GLY A 122 -3.42 -6.91 16.94
CA GLY A 122 -3.76 -8.31 17.17
C GLY A 122 -3.47 -9.23 15.97
N ILE A 123 -2.53 -8.83 15.11
CA ILE A 123 -2.13 -9.59 13.94
C ILE A 123 -1.02 -10.59 14.31
N ASP A 124 -1.03 -11.79 13.72
CA ASP A 124 0.02 -12.77 13.91
C ASP A 124 1.38 -12.22 13.42
N LEU A 125 2.46 -12.51 14.16
CA LEU A 125 3.82 -12.10 13.78
C LEU A 125 4.27 -12.66 12.43
N ASN A 126 3.73 -13.79 12.02
CA ASN A 126 4.02 -14.47 10.75
C ASN A 126 3.00 -14.16 9.65
N TYR A 127 2.31 -13.01 9.72
CA TYR A 127 1.36 -12.63 8.68
C TYR A 127 2.03 -12.51 7.30
N ASN A 128 1.34 -13.02 6.30
CA ASN A 128 1.69 -12.80 4.90
C ASN A 128 0.76 -11.76 4.28
N VAL A 129 1.32 -10.83 3.53
CA VAL A 129 0.54 -9.88 2.75
C VAL A 129 0.28 -10.49 1.38
N GLU A 130 -0.97 -10.86 1.13
CA GLU A 130 -1.42 -11.29 -0.19
C GLU A 130 -2.01 -10.09 -0.94
N ILE A 131 -1.43 -9.75 -2.07
CA ILE A 131 -1.83 -8.59 -2.88
C ILE A 131 -2.90 -9.02 -3.90
N GLU A 132 -2.90 -10.29 -4.29
CA GLU A 132 -3.81 -10.82 -5.29
C GLU A 132 -5.13 -11.25 -4.65
N THR A 133 -6.11 -10.36 -4.69
CA THR A 133 -7.46 -10.57 -4.14
C THR A 133 -8.11 -11.84 -4.67
N ALA A 134 -7.89 -12.19 -5.95
CA ALA A 134 -8.42 -13.40 -6.56
C ALA A 134 -7.91 -14.68 -5.88
N SER A 135 -6.63 -14.73 -5.52
CA SER A 135 -6.02 -15.84 -4.79
C SER A 135 -6.65 -16.01 -3.39
N VAL A 136 -6.84 -14.89 -2.68
CA VAL A 136 -7.50 -14.90 -1.36
C VAL A 136 -8.93 -15.39 -1.45
N LEU A 137 -9.71 -14.87 -2.42
CA LEU A 137 -11.10 -15.27 -2.64
C LEU A 137 -11.21 -16.75 -2.97
N THR A 138 -10.35 -17.26 -3.85
CA THR A 138 -10.34 -18.68 -4.23
C THR A 138 -10.10 -19.57 -3.01
N LYS A 139 -9.07 -19.28 -2.22
CA LYS A 139 -8.78 -20.04 -1.00
C LYS A 139 -9.91 -19.97 0.03
N SER A 140 -10.51 -18.78 0.20
CA SER A 140 -11.63 -18.59 1.13
C SER A 140 -12.88 -19.36 0.65
N ALA A 141 -13.16 -19.37 -0.63
CA ALA A 141 -14.27 -20.14 -1.22
C ALA A 141 -14.05 -21.65 -1.02
N ASP A 142 -12.85 -22.15 -1.28
CA ASP A 142 -12.51 -23.55 -1.10
C ASP A 142 -12.65 -23.97 0.38
N THR A 143 -12.15 -23.14 1.32
CA THR A 143 -12.33 -23.37 2.76
C THR A 143 -13.81 -23.38 3.17
N LEU A 144 -14.61 -22.44 2.64
CA LEU A 144 -16.04 -22.36 2.94
C LEU A 144 -16.76 -23.62 2.42
N ILE A 145 -16.43 -24.10 1.22
CA ILE A 145 -16.99 -25.31 0.64
C ILE A 145 -16.62 -26.54 1.49
N GLU A 146 -15.41 -26.64 1.99
CA GLU A 146 -14.99 -27.71 2.91
C GLU A 146 -15.81 -27.70 4.21
N GLN A 147 -16.12 -26.52 4.75
CA GLN A 147 -16.93 -26.38 5.97
C GLN A 147 -18.40 -26.83 5.80
N ILE A 148 -18.92 -26.88 4.56
CA ILE A 148 -20.27 -27.35 4.27
C ILE A 148 -20.48 -28.78 4.79
N THR A 149 -19.46 -29.61 4.81
CA THR A 149 -19.56 -31.00 5.27
C THR A 149 -19.84 -31.12 6.77
N THR A 150 -19.51 -30.10 7.56
CA THR A 150 -19.61 -30.10 9.03
C THR A 150 -20.69 -29.16 9.58
N ASP A 151 -21.07 -28.13 8.81
CA ASP A 151 -22.06 -27.12 9.20
C ASP A 151 -23.43 -27.40 8.57
N ARG A 152 -24.38 -27.90 9.39
CA ARG A 152 -25.74 -28.26 8.95
C ARG A 152 -26.57 -27.06 8.51
N ASP A 153 -26.35 -25.90 9.06
CA ASP A 153 -27.10 -24.69 8.71
C ASP A 153 -26.61 -24.15 7.38
N LEU A 154 -25.31 -24.20 7.14
CA LEU A 154 -24.72 -23.88 5.85
C LEU A 154 -25.17 -24.87 4.76
N GLN A 155 -25.24 -26.18 5.08
CA GLN A 155 -25.77 -27.19 4.14
C GLN A 155 -27.20 -26.88 3.72
N ARG A 156 -28.08 -26.58 4.67
CA ARG A 156 -29.48 -26.28 4.39
C ARG A 156 -29.61 -25.04 3.51
N TRP A 157 -28.92 -23.97 3.88
CA TRP A 157 -28.93 -22.73 3.11
C TRP A 157 -28.43 -22.91 1.68
N LEU A 158 -27.36 -23.66 1.48
CA LEU A 158 -26.83 -23.94 0.14
C LEU A 158 -27.77 -24.83 -0.68
N THR A 159 -28.44 -25.79 -0.04
CA THR A 159 -29.42 -26.62 -0.71
C THR A 159 -30.60 -25.78 -1.22
N ASP A 160 -31.11 -24.87 -0.38
CA ASP A 160 -32.20 -23.97 -0.75
C ASP A 160 -31.75 -23.02 -1.89
N PHE A 161 -30.54 -22.47 -1.81
CA PHE A 161 -29.97 -21.62 -2.86
C PHE A 161 -29.84 -22.35 -4.20
N VAL A 162 -29.33 -23.60 -4.19
CA VAL A 162 -29.19 -24.40 -5.41
C VAL A 162 -30.55 -24.73 -6.00
N GLN A 163 -31.53 -25.10 -5.18
CA GLN A 163 -32.89 -25.39 -5.63
C GLN A 163 -33.52 -24.16 -6.29
N GLU A 164 -33.43 -22.99 -5.65
CA GLU A 164 -33.95 -21.73 -6.22
C GLU A 164 -33.31 -21.41 -7.57
N ARG A 165 -31.98 -21.59 -7.70
CA ARG A 165 -31.27 -21.38 -8.97
C ARG A 165 -31.70 -22.34 -10.07
N ILE A 166 -31.93 -23.61 -9.74
CA ILE A 166 -32.44 -24.62 -10.69
C ILE A 166 -33.84 -24.24 -11.14
N ASP A 167 -34.71 -23.85 -10.22
CA ASP A 167 -36.08 -23.46 -10.50
C ASP A 167 -36.18 -22.24 -11.42
N GLU A 168 -35.21 -21.30 -11.26
CA GLU A 168 -35.06 -20.12 -12.11
C GLU A 168 -34.36 -20.42 -13.48
N GLY A 169 -33.91 -21.65 -13.72
CA GLY A 169 -33.16 -22.00 -14.93
C GLY A 169 -31.77 -21.35 -15.02
N LYS A 170 -31.22 -20.91 -13.88
CA LYS A 170 -29.90 -20.26 -13.78
C LYS A 170 -28.79 -21.27 -13.45
N LYS A 171 -27.55 -20.90 -13.75
CA LYS A 171 -26.39 -21.67 -13.31
C LYS A 171 -26.39 -21.83 -11.78
N TRP A 172 -26.20 -23.05 -11.32
CA TRP A 172 -26.16 -23.42 -9.91
C TRP A 172 -24.76 -23.63 -9.37
N ASP A 173 -23.71 -23.18 -10.07
CA ASP A 173 -22.33 -23.27 -9.59
C ASP A 173 -22.14 -22.43 -8.33
N ILE A 174 -22.12 -23.11 -7.19
CA ILE A 174 -21.96 -22.52 -5.86
C ILE A 174 -20.63 -21.76 -5.77
N ARG A 175 -19.56 -22.33 -6.31
CA ARG A 175 -18.23 -21.74 -6.25
C ARG A 175 -18.17 -20.42 -7.01
N ASP A 176 -18.73 -20.36 -8.19
CA ASP A 176 -18.83 -19.14 -8.99
C ASP A 176 -19.68 -18.07 -8.30
N GLY A 177 -20.78 -18.47 -7.67
CA GLY A 177 -21.62 -17.59 -6.86
C GLY A 177 -20.86 -16.99 -5.66
N ILE A 178 -20.10 -17.80 -4.92
CA ILE A 178 -19.29 -17.36 -3.77
C ILE A 178 -18.17 -16.41 -4.25
N LEU A 179 -17.48 -16.72 -5.33
CA LEU A 179 -16.42 -15.88 -5.88
C LEU A 179 -16.96 -14.53 -6.36
N THR A 180 -18.12 -14.54 -7.03
CA THR A 180 -18.76 -13.31 -7.50
C THR A 180 -19.17 -12.40 -6.33
N LEU A 181 -19.85 -12.96 -5.33
CA LEU A 181 -20.24 -12.24 -4.12
C LEU A 181 -19.02 -11.73 -3.36
N GLY A 182 -18.02 -12.59 -3.15
CA GLY A 182 -16.77 -12.23 -2.50
C GLY A 182 -16.05 -11.07 -3.21
N GLY A 183 -16.04 -11.07 -4.56
CA GLY A 183 -15.51 -9.97 -5.35
C GLY A 183 -16.22 -8.64 -5.09
N GLU A 184 -17.52 -8.67 -4.86
CA GLU A 184 -18.27 -7.46 -4.48
C GLU A 184 -17.91 -6.97 -3.08
N LEU A 185 -17.65 -7.88 -2.12
CA LEU A 185 -17.29 -7.53 -0.74
C LEU A 185 -15.95 -6.77 -0.66
N PHE A 186 -15.01 -7.06 -1.58
CA PHE A 186 -13.72 -6.36 -1.62
C PHE A 186 -13.76 -4.98 -2.28
N LYS A 187 -14.89 -4.59 -2.88
CA LYS A 187 -15.03 -3.24 -3.43
C LYS A 187 -15.19 -2.21 -2.33
N GLU A 188 -14.42 -1.13 -2.40
CA GLU A 188 -14.38 -0.09 -1.37
C GLU A 188 -15.76 0.53 -1.08
N LYS A 189 -16.59 0.69 -2.13
CA LYS A 189 -17.96 1.19 -2.02
C LYS A 189 -18.89 0.33 -1.15
N ASN A 190 -18.55 -0.93 -0.92
CA ASN A 190 -19.37 -1.89 -0.18
C ASN A 190 -18.90 -2.07 1.29
N LYS A 191 -17.82 -1.41 1.72
CA LYS A 191 -17.30 -1.50 3.10
C LYS A 191 -18.33 -1.08 4.16
N ASP A 192 -19.08 -0.02 3.88
CA ASP A 192 -20.10 0.47 4.81
C ASP A 192 -21.28 -0.52 4.92
N ALA A 193 -21.64 -1.18 3.82
CA ALA A 193 -22.67 -2.22 3.83
C ALA A 193 -22.24 -3.45 4.64
N LEU A 194 -20.95 -3.81 4.61
CA LEU A 194 -20.39 -4.91 5.42
C LEU A 194 -20.41 -4.59 6.92
N SER A 195 -20.08 -3.35 7.30
CA SER A 195 -20.14 -2.92 8.70
C SER A 195 -21.57 -2.80 9.23
N ALA A 196 -22.55 -2.66 8.33
CA ALA A 196 -23.99 -2.66 8.62
C ALA A 196 -24.65 -4.03 8.41
N ALA A 197 -23.87 -5.11 8.20
CA ALA A 197 -24.40 -6.45 8.01
C ALA A 197 -25.27 -6.86 9.19
N ARG A 198 -26.54 -7.21 8.87
CA ARG A 198 -27.55 -7.60 9.86
C ARG A 198 -27.50 -9.11 10.11
N PRO A 199 -27.90 -9.58 11.29
CA PRO A 199 -28.05 -11.01 11.52
C PRO A 199 -28.95 -11.67 10.47
N ARG A 200 -28.61 -12.90 10.09
CA ARG A 200 -29.30 -13.67 9.03
C ARG A 200 -30.83 -13.73 9.23
N GLU A 201 -31.27 -13.86 10.47
CA GLU A 201 -32.68 -13.91 10.85
C GLU A 201 -33.44 -12.61 10.51
N GLU A 202 -32.76 -11.47 10.68
CA GLU A 202 -33.35 -10.17 10.34
C GLU A 202 -33.42 -9.96 8.83
N LEU A 203 -32.42 -10.42 8.06
CA LEU A 203 -32.46 -10.39 6.59
C LEU A 203 -33.55 -11.30 6.03
N ALA A 204 -33.72 -12.51 6.56
CA ALA A 204 -34.78 -13.42 6.15
C ALA A 204 -36.18 -12.82 6.41
N ARG A 205 -36.35 -12.13 7.55
CA ARG A 205 -37.61 -11.42 7.84
C ARG A 205 -37.89 -10.31 6.84
N ILE A 206 -36.91 -9.46 6.55
CA ILE A 206 -37.04 -8.34 5.62
C ILE A 206 -37.40 -8.84 4.21
N VAL A 207 -36.74 -9.89 3.75
CA VAL A 207 -37.03 -10.50 2.44
C VAL A 207 -38.44 -11.10 2.42
N GLY A 208 -38.86 -11.79 3.50
CA GLY A 208 -40.21 -12.34 3.63
C GLY A 208 -41.30 -11.24 3.64
N GLU A 209 -41.06 -10.14 4.35
CA GLU A 209 -41.97 -8.99 4.36
C GLU A 209 -42.06 -8.29 2.98
N ALA A 210 -40.92 -8.12 2.30
CA ALA A 210 -40.88 -7.54 0.95
C ALA A 210 -41.62 -8.42 -0.08
N THR A 211 -41.45 -9.73 0.03
CA THR A 211 -42.15 -10.69 -0.84
C THR A 211 -43.66 -10.65 -0.58
N CYS A 212 -44.10 -10.58 0.68
CA CYS A 212 -45.51 -10.46 1.02
C CYS A 212 -46.14 -9.18 0.47
N LEU A 213 -45.44 -8.05 0.52
CA LEU A 213 -45.91 -6.76 -0.03
C LEU A 213 -46.03 -6.79 -1.57
N LEU A 214 -45.18 -7.53 -2.28
CA LEU A 214 -45.24 -7.67 -3.73
C LEU A 214 -46.44 -8.55 -4.18
N TYR A 215 -46.86 -9.53 -3.37
CA TYR A 215 -48.00 -10.40 -3.68
C TYR A 215 -49.36 -9.84 -3.18
N THR A 216 -49.40 -8.77 -2.39
CA THR A 216 -50.64 -8.15 -1.90
C THR A 216 -51.08 -6.90 -2.65
N SER A 217 -50.42 -6.54 -3.75
CA SER A 217 -50.72 -5.38 -4.58
C SER A 217 -51.36 -5.75 -5.94
N ASP A 218 -52.33 -6.70 -5.91
CA ASP A 218 -53.29 -6.94 -7.01
C ASP A 218 -54.72 -6.65 -6.55
#